data_62388bf61bbdfbb4fc637ddbeabd9d6e
#
_entry.id   62388bf61bbdfbb4fc637ddbeabd9d6e
#
_cell.length_a   1.000
_cell.length_b   1.000
_cell.length_c   1.000
_cell.angle_alpha   90.00
_cell.angle_beta   90.00
_cell.angle_gamma   90.00
#
_symmetry.space_group_name_H-M   'P 1'
#
loop_
_entity.id
_entity.type
_entity.pdbx_description
1 polymer ?
#
loop_
_entity_poly.entity_id
_entity_poly.type
_entity_poly.pdbx_seq_one_letter_code
_entity_poly.pdbx_strand_id
1 'polypeptide(L)'
;MHLQEGKLLAKKEMVVSGEDALKIAEALTSTTLRMLQILWQESLDVSTIGKRLGLSEAYISEQVRLLEDLKLINVTYGRGKRGIRKICHSAVERITIVVKE
;
A
#
# COMPACT_ATOMS: atom_id res chain seq x y z
N MET A 1 6.21 -15.96 -23.53
CA MET A 1 5.94 -16.05 -22.88
C MET A 1 6.23 -15.33 -21.85
N HIS A 2 7.08 -15.14 -21.61
CA HIS A 2 7.47 -14.34 -20.63
C HIS A 2 7.22 -12.91 -20.77
N LEU A 3 6.98 -12.38 -21.95
CA LEU A 3 6.69 -11.00 -22.19
C LEU A 3 5.47 -10.53 -21.48
N GLN A 4 4.45 -11.41 -21.47
CA GLN A 4 3.24 -11.05 -20.84
C GLN A 4 3.40 -10.92 -19.36
N GLU A 5 4.12 -11.84 -18.77
CA GLU A 5 4.37 -11.81 -17.38
C GLU A 5 5.18 -10.58 -17.01
N GLY A 6 6.17 -10.22 -17.81
CA GLY A 6 6.96 -9.04 -17.59
C GLY A 6 6.13 -7.77 -17.61
N LYS A 7 5.16 -7.70 -18.53
CA LYS A 7 4.30 -6.54 -18.59
C LYS A 7 3.44 -6.40 -17.36
N LEU A 8 2.91 -7.51 -16.84
CA LEU A 8 2.11 -7.47 -15.64
C LEU A 8 2.94 -7.00 -14.46
N LEU A 9 4.15 -7.50 -14.32
CA LEU A 9 5.03 -7.09 -13.25
C LEU A 9 5.37 -5.62 -13.38
N ALA A 10 5.64 -5.14 -14.58
CA ALA A 10 5.95 -3.74 -14.80
C ALA A 10 4.81 -2.83 -14.38
N LYS A 11 3.56 -3.26 -14.56
CA LYS A 11 2.42 -2.45 -14.18
C LYS A 11 2.27 -2.33 -12.67
N LYS A 12 2.91 -3.22 -11.92
CA LYS A 12 2.82 -3.20 -10.46
C LYS A 12 4.05 -2.64 -9.81
N GLU A 13 4.94 -2.08 -10.58
CA GLU A 13 6.14 -1.47 -10.05
C GLU A 13 6.01 0.04 -10.02
N MET A 14 6.44 0.65 -8.91
CA MET A 14 6.55 2.09 -8.81
C MET A 14 8.03 2.44 -8.80
N VAL A 15 8.45 3.33 -9.70
CA VAL A 15 9.84 3.77 -9.77
C VAL A 15 9.85 5.27 -9.48
N VAL A 16 10.59 5.68 -8.47
CA VAL A 16 10.62 7.08 -8.05
C VAL A 16 12.03 7.60 -7.94
N SER A 17 12.19 8.91 -8.17
CA SER A 17 13.47 9.60 -8.01
C SER A 17 13.16 11.01 -7.54
N GLY A 18 14.20 11.78 -7.19
CA GLY A 18 14.03 13.17 -6.80
C GLY A 18 13.08 13.37 -5.63
N GLU A 19 12.21 14.35 -5.75
CA GLU A 19 11.26 14.69 -4.69
C GLU A 19 10.29 13.53 -4.40
N ASP A 20 9.88 12.83 -5.42
CA ASP A 20 8.97 11.70 -5.22
C ASP A 20 9.65 10.61 -4.40
N ALA A 21 10.96 10.38 -4.65
CA ALA A 21 11.70 9.40 -3.88
C ALA A 21 11.76 9.78 -2.40
N LEU A 22 11.89 11.06 -2.11
CA LEU A 22 11.93 11.53 -0.73
C LEU A 22 10.60 11.30 -0.03
N LYS A 23 9.50 11.57 -0.73
CA LYS A 23 8.16 11.34 -0.16
C LYS A 23 7.93 9.86 0.14
N ILE A 24 8.33 9.01 -0.78
CA ILE A 24 8.17 7.57 -0.59
C ILE A 24 9.07 7.10 0.56
N ALA A 25 10.31 7.56 0.61
CA ALA A 25 11.23 7.14 1.66
C ALA A 25 10.71 7.54 3.04
N GLU A 26 10.10 8.72 3.16
CA GLU A 26 9.54 9.15 4.43
C GLU A 26 8.35 8.29 4.86
N ALA A 27 7.58 7.83 3.91
CA ALA A 27 6.38 7.06 4.21
C ALA A 27 6.67 5.59 4.53
N LEU A 28 7.79 5.06 4.03
CA LEU A 28 8.12 3.66 4.23
C LEU A 28 8.83 3.44 5.56
N THR A 29 8.09 2.83 6.47
CA THR A 29 8.62 2.40 7.76
C THR A 29 8.45 0.89 7.80
N SER A 30 8.91 0.25 8.85
CA SER A 30 8.67 -1.19 9.00
C SER A 30 7.19 -1.48 9.05
N THR A 31 6.40 -0.60 9.66
CA THR A 31 4.95 -0.79 9.75
C THR A 31 4.28 -0.68 8.38
N THR A 32 4.56 0.40 7.65
CA THR A 32 3.89 0.58 6.36
C THR A 32 4.34 -0.46 5.35
N LEU A 33 5.60 -0.89 5.42
CA LEU A 33 6.06 -1.95 4.53
C LEU A 33 5.35 -3.27 4.84
N ARG A 34 5.15 -3.59 6.14
CA ARG A 34 4.39 -4.76 6.51
C ARG A 34 2.96 -4.68 6.02
N MET A 35 2.36 -3.50 6.11
CA MET A 35 1.02 -3.30 5.59
C MET A 35 0.97 -3.62 4.10
N LEU A 36 1.95 -3.12 3.34
CA LEU A 36 1.99 -3.40 1.90
C LEU A 36 2.17 -4.88 1.61
N GLN A 37 3.02 -5.55 2.39
CA GLN A 37 3.24 -6.99 2.22
C GLN A 37 1.97 -7.78 2.44
N ILE A 38 1.24 -7.47 3.51
CA ILE A 38 -0.01 -8.16 3.80
C ILE A 38 -1.04 -7.84 2.74
N LEU A 39 -1.13 -6.57 2.35
CA LEU A 39 -2.17 -6.12 1.41
C LEU A 39 -1.89 -6.53 -0.02
N TRP A 40 -0.69 -6.97 -0.32
CA TRP A 40 -0.42 -7.57 -1.62
C TRP A 40 -1.02 -8.98 -1.69
N GLN A 41 -1.04 -9.67 -0.55
CA GLN A 41 -1.56 -11.04 -0.49
C GLN A 41 -3.09 -11.08 -0.40
N GLU A 42 -3.69 -10.14 0.31
CA GLU A 42 -5.14 -10.13 0.48
C GLU A 42 -5.65 -8.72 0.77
N SER A 43 -6.88 -8.49 0.38
CA SER A 43 -7.52 -7.20 0.65
C SER A 43 -8.13 -7.21 2.04
N LEU A 44 -7.88 -6.18 2.83
CA LEU A 44 -8.32 -6.15 4.22
C LEU A 44 -8.86 -4.78 4.57
N ASP A 45 -9.78 -4.75 5.53
CA ASP A 45 -10.26 -3.47 6.05
C ASP A 45 -9.33 -2.98 7.16
N VAL A 46 -9.51 -1.74 7.56
CA VAL A 46 -8.64 -1.08 8.54
C VAL A 46 -8.62 -1.82 9.87
N SER A 47 -9.79 -2.25 10.33
CA SER A 47 -9.90 -2.96 11.60
C SER A 47 -9.07 -4.24 11.60
N THR A 48 -9.16 -5.00 10.52
CA THR A 48 -8.42 -6.26 10.41
C THR A 48 -6.92 -6.03 10.33
N ILE A 49 -6.50 -5.00 9.59
CA ILE A 49 -5.07 -4.66 9.53
C ILE A 49 -4.57 -4.35 10.93
N GLY A 50 -5.31 -3.55 11.68
CA GLY A 50 -4.92 -3.19 13.04
C GLY A 50 -4.79 -4.41 13.93
N LYS A 51 -5.74 -5.33 13.85
CA LYS A 51 -5.68 -6.55 14.64
C LYS A 51 -4.48 -7.41 14.28
N ARG A 52 -4.20 -7.53 12.99
CA ARG A 52 -3.07 -8.33 12.52
C ARG A 52 -1.73 -7.77 12.99
N LEU A 53 -1.62 -6.46 13.04
CA LEU A 53 -0.37 -5.81 13.41
C LEU A 53 -0.29 -5.40 14.87
N GLY A 54 -1.39 -5.55 15.61
CA GLY A 54 -1.41 -5.15 17.01
C GLY A 54 -1.39 -3.64 17.19
N LEU A 55 -2.01 -2.90 16.27
CA LEU A 55 -2.00 -1.46 16.29
C LEU A 55 -3.43 -0.92 16.27
N SER A 56 -3.61 0.32 16.72
CA SER A 56 -4.94 0.90 16.80
C SER A 56 -5.50 1.22 15.42
N GLU A 57 -6.82 1.21 15.31
CA GLU A 57 -7.48 1.54 14.06
C GLU A 57 -7.19 2.97 13.64
N ALA A 58 -7.11 3.90 14.62
CA ALA A 58 -6.83 5.29 14.32
C ALA A 58 -5.46 5.43 13.66
N TYR A 59 -4.47 4.75 14.20
CA TYR A 59 -3.13 4.81 13.65
C TYR A 59 -3.10 4.19 12.24
N ILE A 60 -3.74 3.03 12.07
CA ILE A 60 -3.79 2.37 10.76
C ILE A 60 -4.51 3.26 9.75
N SER A 61 -5.60 3.91 10.16
CA SER A 61 -6.32 4.81 9.26
C SER A 61 -5.44 5.94 8.75
N GLU A 62 -4.59 6.49 9.60
CA GLU A 62 -3.67 7.54 9.19
C GLU A 62 -2.67 7.01 8.18
N GLN A 63 -2.14 5.81 8.42
CA GLN A 63 -1.18 5.21 7.51
C GLN A 63 -1.82 4.85 6.18
N VAL A 64 -3.05 4.37 6.21
CA VAL A 64 -3.79 4.06 4.99
C VAL A 64 -3.96 5.32 4.14
N ARG A 65 -4.32 6.43 4.78
CA ARG A 65 -4.50 7.69 4.05
C ARG A 65 -3.20 8.12 3.39
N LEU A 66 -2.10 8.03 4.14
CA LEU A 66 -0.78 8.39 3.62
C LEU A 66 -0.41 7.51 2.40
N LEU A 67 -0.58 6.21 2.54
CA LEU A 67 -0.23 5.28 1.48
C LEU A 67 -1.14 5.45 0.27
N GLU A 68 -2.40 5.76 0.49
CA GLU A 68 -3.33 6.01 -0.59
C GLU A 68 -2.96 7.28 -1.35
N ASP A 69 -2.61 8.35 -0.63
CA ASP A 69 -2.20 9.61 -1.23
C ASP A 69 -0.96 9.42 -2.11
N LEU A 70 -0.08 8.53 -1.72
CA LEU A 70 1.12 8.23 -2.47
C LEU A 70 0.89 7.17 -3.55
N LYS A 71 -0.34 6.71 -3.69
CA LYS A 71 -0.74 5.72 -4.68
C LYS A 71 -0.09 4.36 -4.50
N LEU A 72 0.28 4.05 -3.25
CA LEU A 72 0.85 2.75 -2.91
C LEU A 72 -0.21 1.72 -2.57
N ILE A 73 -1.41 2.17 -2.20
CA ILE A 73 -2.53 1.27 -2.00
C ILE A 73 -3.76 1.80 -2.73
N ASN A 74 -4.64 0.89 -3.06
CA ASN A 74 -5.95 1.21 -3.60
C ASN A 74 -6.96 0.95 -2.50
N VAL A 75 -8.00 1.78 -2.45
CA VAL A 75 -9.05 1.63 -1.47
C VAL A 75 -10.37 1.48 -2.21
N THR A 76 -11.13 0.47 -1.82
CA THR A 76 -12.48 0.29 -2.32
C THR A 76 -13.42 0.31 -1.13
N TYR A 77 -14.70 0.49 -1.40
CA TYR A 77 -15.68 0.57 -0.34
C TYR A 77 -16.68 -0.54 -0.50
N GLY A 78 -17.01 -1.21 0.61
CA GLY A 78 -17.95 -2.29 0.61
C GLY A 78 -18.93 -2.12 1.75
N ARG A 79 -19.90 -2.99 1.83
CA ARG A 79 -20.86 -2.95 2.91
C ARG A 79 -20.31 -3.69 4.11
N GLY A 80 -20.48 -3.10 5.28
CA GLY A 80 -20.14 -3.73 6.55
C GLY A 80 -21.34 -3.72 7.46
N LYS A 81 -21.20 -4.31 8.62
CA LYS A 81 -22.28 -4.38 9.57
C LYS A 81 -22.72 -3.01 10.07
N ARG A 82 -21.79 -2.07 10.07
CA ARG A 82 -22.06 -0.72 10.59
C ARG A 82 -21.96 0.34 9.51
N GLY A 83 -22.26 -0.03 8.28
CA GLY A 83 -22.18 0.91 7.18
C GLY A 83 -21.11 0.54 6.21
N ILE A 84 -20.36 1.52 5.72
CA ILE A 84 -19.39 1.31 4.66
C ILE A 84 -18.05 0.87 5.22
N ARG A 85 -17.50 -0.19 4.65
CA ARG A 85 -16.16 -0.67 4.99
C ARG A 85 -15.17 -0.14 3.98
N LYS A 86 -14.03 0.29 4.48
CA LYS A 86 -12.92 0.74 3.64
C LYS A 86 -11.96 -0.42 3.49
N ILE A 87 -11.88 -0.95 2.28
CA ILE A 87 -11.08 -2.15 2.01
C ILE A 87 -9.82 -1.76 1.26
N CYS A 88 -8.68 -2.15 1.78
CA CYS A 88 -7.37 -1.77 1.28
C CYS A 88 -6.68 -2.91 0.56
N HIS A 89 -5.90 -2.57 -0.46
CA HIS A 89 -5.19 -3.54 -1.27
C HIS A 89 -3.91 -2.86 -1.77
N SER A 90 -2.78 -3.54 -1.75
CA SER A 90 -1.56 -2.95 -2.25
C SER A 90 -1.63 -2.74 -3.75
N ALA A 91 -1.27 -1.54 -4.20
CA ALA A 91 -1.24 -1.22 -5.61
C ALA A 91 0.08 -1.64 -6.25
N VAL A 92 1.09 -1.98 -5.45
CA VAL A 92 2.43 -2.26 -5.96
C VAL A 92 2.99 -3.53 -5.36
N GLU A 93 3.77 -4.25 -6.14
CA GLU A 93 4.52 -5.38 -5.64
C GLU A 93 5.99 -5.02 -5.53
N ARG A 94 6.40 -3.88 -6.10
CA ARG A 94 7.80 -3.47 -6.08
C ARG A 94 7.89 -1.96 -6.09
N ILE A 95 8.75 -1.43 -5.25
CA ILE A 95 9.05 0.00 -5.23
C ILE A 95 10.54 0.14 -5.46
N THR A 96 10.90 0.89 -6.50
CA THR A 96 12.30 1.14 -6.81
C THR A 96 12.60 2.60 -6.55
N ILE A 97 13.52 2.87 -5.67
CA ILE A 97 13.94 4.23 -5.35
C ILE A 97 15.28 4.48 -6.04
N VAL A 98 15.26 5.44 -6.96
CA VAL A 98 16.46 5.78 -7.70
C VAL A 98 17.14 6.92 -6.96
N VAL A 99 18.37 6.69 -6.53
CA VAL A 99 19.13 7.67 -5.75
C VAL A 99 19.77 8.71 -6.65
N LYS A 100 20.20 8.28 -7.82
CA LYS A 100 20.83 9.18 -8.79
C LYS A 100 19.78 10.11 -9.38
N GLU A 101 20.12 11.38 -9.46
CA GLU A 101 19.22 12.35 -10.09
C GLU A 101 19.67 12.72 -11.49
#